data_bb334c295c9f74d0a8c32b86c8eb4d6d
#
_entry.id   bb334c295c9f74d0a8c32b86c8eb4d6d
#
_cell.length_a   1.000
_cell.length_b   1.000
_cell.length_c   1.000
_cell.angle_alpha   90.00
_cell.angle_beta   90.00
_cell.angle_gamma   90.00
#
_symmetry.space_group_name_H-M   'P 1'
#
loop_
_entity.id
_entity.type
_entity.pdbx_description
1 polymer ?
#
loop_
_entity_poly.entity_id
_entity_poly.type
_entity_poly.pdbx_seq_one_letter_code
_entity_poly.pdbx_strand_id
1 'polypeptide(L)'
;MSQAAAERGEWFCAEGAVQELCRSGEFGRALQVMEPFVATGWRVALWAKAEILSRAGRAAEALDLVRPDEEDRASPTVCRNVAELLAKAGYVDEAIDLLVPHIGESWIRTALVEITKDKDCDARVLELIAPHAEAARRAHDEGRRDHSCSDAQELQAQVLERAGRADEAIRILGEDMVRRRFLSENTLTAYAELLARHDRLQELRELATGQYAHSVLDIYARALREHGRDEEAETVMREAIAADDWVGYRAWLSSVLLEDGRLDDAITVAECGFSWYDCSNLLAPLVYPLLDRPAELLYLLDHPLTVPHHGHEEFQHWWRAFALAGLGRAEEAIAVVEAHPDPWTDPRIIRAGLLSAAGHLAEAAAQLRDLGTIAAREELFEVLVRQGQAMEAITAHPTVAEQRAAKAETESIPLREDGYSAEPPF
;
A
#
# COMPACT_ATOMS: atom_id res chain seq x y z
N MET A 1 21.83 9.70 6.13
CA MET A 1 21.06 10.03 7.35
C MET A 1 20.77 8.78 8.18
N SER A 2 20.02 7.80 7.68
CA SER A 2 19.70 6.56 8.40
C SER A 2 20.95 5.81 8.89
N GLN A 3 22.05 5.82 8.14
CA GLN A 3 23.31 5.21 8.58
C GLN A 3 23.89 5.86 9.84
N ALA A 4 23.88 7.19 9.95
CA ALA A 4 24.40 7.87 11.15
C ALA A 4 23.49 7.64 12.37
N ALA A 5 22.19 7.44 12.16
CA ALA A 5 21.28 7.01 13.23
C ALA A 5 21.54 5.55 13.64
N ALA A 6 21.85 4.67 12.67
CA ALA A 6 22.23 3.29 12.94
C ALA A 6 23.51 3.17 13.77
N GLU A 7 24.48 4.05 13.56
CA GLU A 7 25.72 4.12 14.36
C GLU A 7 25.47 4.39 15.85
N ARG A 8 24.26 4.88 16.20
CA ARG A 8 23.81 5.02 17.59
C ARG A 8 23.19 3.75 18.18
N GLY A 9 23.19 2.64 17.47
CA GLY A 9 22.69 1.36 17.93
C GLY A 9 21.17 1.17 17.81
N GLU A 10 20.52 1.95 16.95
CA GLU A 10 19.08 1.88 16.76
C GLU A 10 18.69 0.96 15.61
N TRP A 11 17.98 -0.13 15.91
CA TRP A 11 17.62 -1.15 14.91
C TRP A 11 16.81 -0.57 13.72
N PHE A 12 15.73 0.15 13.98
CA PHE A 12 14.87 0.67 12.92
C PHE A 12 15.60 1.68 12.02
N CYS A 13 16.49 2.49 12.60
CA CYS A 13 17.34 3.37 11.83
C CYS A 13 18.36 2.61 10.99
N ALA A 14 18.91 1.51 11.52
CA ALA A 14 19.80 0.64 10.79
C ALA A 14 19.08 -0.04 9.62
N GLU A 15 17.89 -0.55 9.85
CA GLU A 15 17.05 -1.18 8.83
C GLU A 15 16.71 -0.21 7.69
N GLY A 16 16.28 1.01 8.01
CA GLY A 16 16.05 2.07 7.02
C GLY A 16 17.30 2.43 6.23
N ALA A 17 18.46 2.56 6.90
CA ALA A 17 19.76 2.79 6.24
C ALA A 17 20.11 1.66 5.27
N VAL A 18 19.91 0.41 5.69
CA VAL A 18 20.17 -0.77 4.87
C VAL A 18 19.30 -0.79 3.63
N GLN A 19 18.03 -0.48 3.75
CA GLN A 19 17.11 -0.43 2.61
C GLN A 19 17.58 0.57 1.55
N GLU A 20 17.98 1.79 1.95
CA GLU A 20 18.49 2.82 1.04
C GLU A 20 19.83 2.41 0.40
N LEU A 21 20.74 1.86 1.19
CA LEU A 21 22.03 1.37 0.68
C LEU A 21 21.83 0.22 -0.31
N CYS A 22 20.90 -0.69 -0.06
CA CYS A 22 20.56 -1.76 -0.99
C CYS A 22 19.92 -1.23 -2.28
N ARG A 23 19.04 -0.21 -2.21
CA ARG A 23 18.48 0.44 -3.41
C ARG A 23 19.57 1.10 -4.26
N SER A 24 20.59 1.65 -3.62
CA SER A 24 21.73 2.28 -4.27
C SER A 24 22.81 1.29 -4.73
N GLY A 25 22.64 -0.03 -4.48
CA GLY A 25 23.64 -1.06 -4.78
C GLY A 25 24.86 -1.09 -3.86
N GLU A 26 24.84 -0.33 -2.75
CA GLU A 26 25.93 -0.21 -1.79
C GLU A 26 25.93 -1.33 -0.74
N PHE A 27 25.81 -2.59 -1.19
CA PHE A 27 25.66 -3.77 -0.33
C PHE A 27 26.77 -3.95 0.70
N GLY A 28 28.01 -3.58 0.37
CA GLY A 28 29.12 -3.64 1.31
C GLY A 28 28.92 -2.74 2.53
N ARG A 29 28.41 -1.53 2.32
CA ARG A 29 28.07 -0.59 3.40
C ARG A 29 26.84 -1.07 4.19
N ALA A 30 25.83 -1.62 3.51
CA ALA A 30 24.67 -2.21 4.15
C ALA A 30 25.07 -3.33 5.13
N LEU A 31 25.97 -4.22 4.72
CA LEU A 31 26.51 -5.28 5.59
C LEU A 31 27.27 -4.69 6.80
N GLN A 32 28.06 -3.63 6.62
CA GLN A 32 28.76 -2.95 7.73
C GLN A 32 27.77 -2.36 8.75
N VAL A 33 26.67 -1.77 8.30
CA VAL A 33 25.61 -1.22 9.18
C VAL A 33 24.94 -2.33 10.00
N MET A 34 24.74 -3.53 9.42
CA MET A 34 24.14 -4.67 10.10
C MET A 34 25.07 -5.40 11.08
N GLU A 35 26.39 -5.34 10.88
CA GLU A 35 27.35 -6.16 11.63
C GLU A 35 27.24 -6.06 13.16
N PRO A 36 27.07 -4.88 13.78
CA PRO A 36 26.91 -4.78 15.24
C PRO A 36 25.70 -5.55 15.78
N PHE A 37 24.61 -5.60 15.03
CA PHE A 37 23.40 -6.32 15.42
C PHE A 37 23.54 -7.83 15.20
N VAL A 38 24.18 -8.22 14.10
CA VAL A 38 24.50 -9.62 13.78
C VAL A 38 25.44 -10.23 14.83
N ALA A 39 26.44 -9.46 15.30
CA ALA A 39 27.37 -9.90 16.33
C ALA A 39 26.69 -10.27 17.65
N THR A 40 25.46 -9.80 17.92
CA THR A 40 24.68 -10.18 19.09
C THR A 40 24.04 -11.57 18.97
N GLY A 41 24.09 -12.20 17.80
CA GLY A 41 23.38 -13.45 17.52
C GLY A 41 21.85 -13.31 17.37
N TRP A 42 21.37 -12.06 17.30
CA TRP A 42 19.94 -11.81 17.16
C TRP A 42 19.42 -12.29 15.80
N ARG A 43 18.44 -13.19 15.83
CA ARG A 43 17.93 -13.90 14.65
C ARG A 43 17.39 -12.93 13.56
N VAL A 44 16.71 -11.86 13.97
CA VAL A 44 16.20 -10.84 13.02
C VAL A 44 17.34 -10.15 12.27
N ALA A 45 18.47 -9.86 12.94
CA ALA A 45 19.64 -9.28 12.30
C ALA A 45 20.35 -10.26 11.34
N LEU A 46 20.35 -11.56 11.66
CA LEU A 46 20.86 -12.60 10.75
C LEU A 46 20.01 -12.69 9.48
N TRP A 47 18.68 -12.61 9.60
CA TRP A 47 17.77 -12.55 8.46
C TRP A 47 17.99 -11.30 7.61
N ALA A 48 18.12 -10.12 8.23
CA ALA A 48 18.42 -8.88 7.52
C ALA A 48 19.75 -8.98 6.75
N LYS A 49 20.80 -9.58 7.37
CA LYS A 49 22.09 -9.84 6.69
C LYS A 49 21.93 -10.80 5.51
N ALA A 50 21.14 -11.87 5.67
CA ALA A 50 20.85 -12.81 4.59
C ALA A 50 20.12 -12.15 3.42
N GLU A 51 19.18 -11.26 3.69
CA GLU A 51 18.49 -10.49 2.65
C GLU A 51 19.45 -9.56 1.88
N ILE A 52 20.37 -8.85 2.58
CA ILE A 52 21.38 -8.02 1.93
C ILE A 52 22.27 -8.87 1.03
N LEU A 53 22.74 -10.02 1.52
CA LEU A 53 23.56 -10.94 0.73
C LEU A 53 22.80 -11.47 -0.50
N SER A 54 21.53 -11.82 -0.34
CA SER A 54 20.67 -12.25 -1.44
C SER A 54 20.55 -11.18 -2.54
N ARG A 55 20.29 -9.93 -2.15
CA ARG A 55 20.23 -8.79 -3.08
C ARG A 55 21.58 -8.50 -3.74
N ALA A 56 22.69 -8.78 -3.05
CA ALA A 56 24.04 -8.66 -3.59
C ALA A 56 24.44 -9.82 -4.53
N GLY A 57 23.54 -10.77 -4.84
CA GLY A 57 23.84 -11.96 -5.63
C GLY A 57 24.64 -13.04 -4.90
N ARG A 58 24.80 -12.93 -3.56
CA ARG A 58 25.54 -13.85 -2.69
C ARG A 58 24.59 -14.80 -1.95
N ALA A 59 23.64 -15.37 -2.70
CA ALA A 59 22.55 -16.16 -2.13
C ALA A 59 23.04 -17.43 -1.40
N ALA A 60 24.12 -18.06 -1.84
CA ALA A 60 24.70 -19.21 -1.14
C ALA A 60 25.17 -18.85 0.28
N GLU A 61 25.83 -17.69 0.45
CA GLU A 61 26.26 -17.20 1.76
C GLU A 61 25.06 -16.80 2.64
N ALA A 62 24.01 -16.25 2.02
CA ALA A 62 22.76 -15.96 2.72
C ALA A 62 22.13 -17.25 3.29
N LEU A 63 22.07 -18.31 2.51
CA LEU A 63 21.55 -19.61 2.92
C LEU A 63 22.34 -20.25 4.06
N ASP A 64 23.68 -20.14 4.02
CA ASP A 64 24.52 -20.68 5.09
C ASP A 64 24.28 -20.02 6.45
N LEU A 65 23.84 -18.74 6.45
CA LEU A 65 23.52 -18.00 7.67
C LEU A 65 22.16 -18.42 8.29
N VAL A 66 21.20 -18.78 7.45
CA VAL A 66 19.79 -18.99 7.87
C VAL A 66 19.29 -20.39 7.51
N ARG A 67 20.20 -21.35 7.30
CA ARG A 67 19.84 -22.73 6.98
C ARG A 67 18.99 -23.32 8.11
N PRO A 68 17.76 -23.81 7.81
CA PRO A 68 16.83 -24.26 8.83
C PRO A 68 17.31 -25.56 9.46
N ASP A 69 17.29 -25.62 10.78
CA ASP A 69 17.43 -26.85 11.53
C ASP A 69 16.10 -27.65 11.59
N GLU A 70 16.04 -28.70 12.40
CA GLU A 70 14.84 -29.54 12.50
C GLU A 70 13.66 -28.80 13.16
N GLU A 71 13.92 -27.94 14.14
CA GLU A 71 12.91 -27.12 14.80
C GLU A 71 12.38 -26.03 13.83
N ASP A 72 13.29 -25.43 13.10
CA ASP A 72 12.95 -24.41 12.08
C ASP A 72 12.04 -24.97 10.98
N ARG A 73 12.26 -26.22 10.57
CA ARG A 73 11.44 -26.93 9.55
C ARG A 73 10.01 -27.20 10.00
N ALA A 74 9.75 -27.18 11.32
CA ALA A 74 8.40 -27.27 11.87
C ALA A 74 7.64 -25.92 11.79
N SER A 75 8.35 -24.80 11.53
CA SER A 75 7.76 -23.46 11.42
C SER A 75 7.48 -23.11 9.96
N PRO A 76 6.20 -23.00 9.54
CA PRO A 76 5.85 -22.61 8.17
C PRO A 76 6.44 -21.25 7.78
N THR A 77 6.50 -20.30 8.71
CA THR A 77 7.06 -18.95 8.47
C THR A 77 8.55 -19.01 8.15
N VAL A 78 9.32 -19.80 8.89
CA VAL A 78 10.76 -19.98 8.63
C VAL A 78 10.96 -20.68 7.30
N CYS A 79 10.20 -21.75 7.03
CA CYS A 79 10.26 -22.48 5.76
C CYS A 79 9.98 -21.57 4.57
N ARG A 80 8.97 -20.70 4.64
CA ARG A 80 8.68 -19.71 3.59
C ARG A 80 9.86 -18.79 3.33
N ASN A 81 10.40 -18.16 4.39
CA ASN A 81 11.51 -17.20 4.25
C ASN A 81 12.76 -17.87 3.64
N VAL A 82 13.07 -19.10 4.07
CA VAL A 82 14.19 -19.86 3.49
C VAL A 82 13.90 -20.25 2.04
N ALA A 83 12.66 -20.68 1.73
CA ALA A 83 12.28 -21.05 0.37
C ALA A 83 12.39 -19.86 -0.61
N GLU A 84 12.05 -18.64 -0.18
CA GLU A 84 12.26 -17.43 -0.97
C GLU A 84 13.75 -17.21 -1.29
N LEU A 85 14.65 -17.41 -0.32
CA LEU A 85 16.11 -17.31 -0.53
C LEU A 85 16.62 -18.42 -1.44
N LEU A 86 16.14 -19.66 -1.26
CA LEU A 86 16.49 -20.80 -2.13
C LEU A 86 16.10 -20.51 -3.58
N ALA A 87 14.88 -20.05 -3.80
CA ALA A 87 14.37 -19.73 -5.14
C ALA A 87 15.16 -18.58 -5.80
N LYS A 88 15.50 -17.52 -5.05
CA LYS A 88 16.38 -16.43 -5.51
C LYS A 88 17.79 -16.93 -5.84
N ALA A 89 18.28 -17.94 -5.13
CA ALA A 89 19.58 -18.58 -5.38
C ALA A 89 19.56 -19.61 -6.54
N GLY A 90 18.38 -19.89 -7.10
CA GLY A 90 18.22 -20.88 -8.18
C GLY A 90 17.94 -22.32 -7.69
N TYR A 91 17.85 -22.56 -6.38
CA TYR A 91 17.56 -23.87 -5.79
C TYR A 91 16.04 -24.09 -5.66
N VAL A 92 15.33 -24.01 -6.80
CA VAL A 92 13.85 -23.96 -6.82
C VAL A 92 13.24 -25.27 -6.32
N ASP A 93 13.81 -26.41 -6.68
CA ASP A 93 13.31 -27.73 -6.23
C ASP A 93 13.42 -27.89 -4.71
N GLU A 94 14.53 -27.45 -4.11
CA GLU A 94 14.70 -27.48 -2.66
C GLU A 94 13.72 -26.51 -1.96
N ALA A 95 13.44 -25.37 -2.58
CA ALA A 95 12.46 -24.41 -2.09
C ALA A 95 11.05 -25.02 -2.06
N ILE A 96 10.66 -25.70 -3.14
CA ILE A 96 9.38 -26.40 -3.23
C ILE A 96 9.30 -27.50 -2.16
N ASP A 97 10.34 -28.36 -2.06
CA ASP A 97 10.38 -29.46 -1.08
C ASP A 97 10.25 -28.97 0.37
N LEU A 98 10.79 -27.79 0.67
CA LEU A 98 10.69 -27.18 1.98
C LEU A 98 9.26 -26.70 2.30
N LEU A 99 8.50 -26.26 1.29
CA LEU A 99 7.12 -25.76 1.48
C LEU A 99 6.06 -26.86 1.47
N VAL A 100 6.31 -28.00 0.80
CA VAL A 100 5.35 -29.09 0.65
C VAL A 100 4.73 -29.58 1.96
N PRO A 101 5.48 -29.77 3.07
CA PRO A 101 4.90 -30.20 4.35
C PRO A 101 3.87 -29.22 4.91
N HIS A 102 3.91 -27.95 4.51
CA HIS A 102 3.06 -26.88 5.00
C HIS A 102 2.03 -26.39 3.98
N ILE A 103 1.88 -27.07 2.84
CA ILE A 103 1.01 -26.64 1.73
C ILE A 103 -0.48 -26.58 2.09
N GLY A 104 -0.87 -27.13 3.23
CA GLY A 104 -2.21 -26.97 3.79
C GLY A 104 -2.57 -25.53 4.14
N GLU A 105 -1.58 -24.68 4.45
CA GLU A 105 -1.77 -23.27 4.73
C GLU A 105 -1.93 -22.46 3.44
N SER A 106 -2.95 -21.58 3.37
CA SER A 106 -3.24 -20.77 2.17
C SER A 106 -2.06 -19.89 1.77
N TRP A 107 -1.46 -19.18 2.72
CA TRP A 107 -0.34 -18.29 2.47
C TRP A 107 0.96 -19.02 2.05
N ILE A 108 1.11 -20.32 2.36
CA ILE A 108 2.21 -21.14 1.85
C ILE A 108 1.95 -21.53 0.37
N ARG A 109 0.70 -21.81 -0.01
CA ARG A 109 0.35 -22.02 -1.43
C ARG A 109 0.62 -20.77 -2.26
N THR A 110 0.23 -19.61 -1.74
CA THR A 110 0.54 -18.32 -2.39
C THR A 110 2.05 -18.15 -2.55
N ALA A 111 2.83 -18.34 -1.48
CA ALA A 111 4.28 -18.27 -1.54
C ALA A 111 4.88 -19.25 -2.55
N LEU A 112 4.38 -20.49 -2.62
CA LEU A 112 4.81 -21.48 -3.60
C LEU A 112 4.60 -20.99 -5.04
N VAL A 113 3.45 -20.40 -5.33
CA VAL A 113 3.16 -19.85 -6.67
C VAL A 113 4.06 -18.68 -7.01
N GLU A 114 4.31 -17.78 -6.04
CA GLU A 114 5.17 -16.61 -6.23
C GLU A 114 6.64 -16.98 -6.47
N ILE A 115 7.23 -17.81 -5.60
CA ILE A 115 8.67 -18.17 -5.70
C ILE A 115 8.99 -19.00 -6.94
N THR A 116 7.99 -19.65 -7.51
CA THR A 116 8.13 -20.50 -8.72
C THR A 116 7.82 -19.78 -10.02
N LYS A 117 7.47 -18.49 -9.95
CA LYS A 117 7.23 -17.68 -11.15
C LYS A 117 8.48 -17.62 -12.02
N ASP A 118 8.32 -17.85 -13.32
CA ASP A 118 9.39 -17.82 -14.33
C ASP A 118 10.53 -18.86 -14.08
N LYS A 119 10.21 -20.01 -13.46
CA LYS A 119 11.20 -21.04 -13.07
C LYS A 119 11.03 -22.39 -13.77
N ASP A 120 10.22 -22.48 -14.82
CA ASP A 120 9.97 -23.71 -15.61
C ASP A 120 9.52 -24.93 -14.77
N CYS A 121 8.81 -24.70 -13.66
CA CYS A 121 8.34 -25.75 -12.76
C CYS A 121 6.81 -25.79 -12.59
N ASP A 122 6.06 -25.12 -13.47
CA ASP A 122 4.60 -24.98 -13.39
C ASP A 122 3.86 -26.30 -13.33
N ALA A 123 4.33 -27.32 -14.06
CA ALA A 123 3.73 -28.65 -14.03
C ALA A 123 3.74 -29.24 -12.62
N ARG A 124 4.88 -29.16 -11.93
CA ARG A 124 5.02 -29.62 -10.54
C ARG A 124 4.15 -28.81 -9.57
N VAL A 125 4.09 -27.51 -9.75
CA VAL A 125 3.24 -26.62 -8.91
C VAL A 125 1.78 -26.96 -9.10
N LEU A 126 1.32 -27.20 -10.33
CA LEU A 126 -0.05 -27.63 -10.63
C LEU A 126 -0.39 -28.96 -9.95
N GLU A 127 0.52 -29.96 -9.99
CA GLU A 127 0.32 -31.24 -9.30
C GLU A 127 0.16 -31.06 -7.78
N LEU A 128 0.90 -30.14 -7.18
CA LEU A 128 0.85 -29.84 -5.74
C LEU A 128 -0.43 -29.08 -5.33
N ILE A 129 -0.92 -28.16 -6.18
CA ILE A 129 -2.11 -27.35 -5.88
C ILE A 129 -3.41 -28.10 -6.22
N ALA A 130 -3.41 -28.96 -7.23
CA ALA A 130 -4.61 -29.67 -7.72
C ALA A 130 -5.44 -30.36 -6.63
N PRO A 131 -4.87 -31.09 -5.65
CA PRO A 131 -5.65 -31.70 -4.57
C PRO A 131 -6.41 -30.68 -3.71
N HIS A 132 -5.84 -29.50 -3.47
CA HIS A 132 -6.46 -28.44 -2.70
C HIS A 132 -7.57 -27.74 -3.48
N ALA A 133 -7.37 -27.50 -4.77
CA ALA A 133 -8.40 -26.96 -5.65
C ALA A 133 -9.58 -27.93 -5.78
N GLU A 134 -9.32 -29.24 -5.86
CA GLU A 134 -10.35 -30.26 -5.87
C GLU A 134 -11.11 -30.38 -4.55
N ALA A 135 -10.41 -30.22 -3.42
CA ALA A 135 -11.04 -30.17 -2.09
C ALA A 135 -11.95 -28.94 -1.96
N ALA A 136 -11.52 -27.77 -2.45
CA ALA A 136 -12.34 -26.56 -2.50
C ALA A 136 -13.61 -26.77 -3.34
N ARG A 137 -13.48 -27.34 -4.54
CA ARG A 137 -14.66 -27.65 -5.40
C ARG A 137 -15.65 -28.57 -4.70
N ARG A 138 -15.18 -29.65 -4.09
CA ARG A 138 -16.05 -30.58 -3.35
C ARG A 138 -16.75 -29.90 -2.16
N ALA A 139 -16.03 -29.06 -1.43
CA ALA A 139 -16.62 -28.31 -0.32
C ALA A 139 -17.74 -27.37 -0.80
N HIS A 140 -17.57 -26.71 -1.94
CA HIS A 140 -18.60 -25.86 -2.55
C HIS A 140 -19.80 -26.69 -3.04
N ASP A 141 -19.59 -27.82 -3.69
CA ASP A 141 -20.67 -28.70 -4.14
C ASP A 141 -21.50 -29.25 -2.95
N GLU A 142 -20.88 -29.44 -1.81
CA GLU A 142 -21.52 -29.85 -0.55
C GLU A 142 -22.13 -28.66 0.24
N GLY A 143 -22.03 -27.44 -0.28
CA GLY A 143 -22.52 -26.22 0.37
C GLY A 143 -21.76 -25.84 1.65
N ARG A 144 -20.57 -26.36 1.85
CA ARG A 144 -19.67 -26.05 2.97
C ARG A 144 -18.76 -24.87 2.61
N ARG A 145 -18.49 -24.01 3.58
CA ARG A 145 -17.44 -22.99 3.47
C ARG A 145 -16.13 -23.63 3.97
N ASP A 146 -15.20 -23.88 3.06
CA ASP A 146 -13.84 -24.29 3.41
C ASP A 146 -12.89 -23.09 3.18
N HIS A 147 -12.60 -22.35 4.25
CA HIS A 147 -11.69 -21.22 4.20
C HIS A 147 -10.23 -21.63 4.00
N SER A 148 -9.89 -22.89 4.27
CA SER A 148 -8.51 -23.38 4.17
C SER A 148 -8.05 -23.57 2.72
N CYS A 149 -8.98 -23.76 1.79
CA CYS A 149 -8.68 -24.02 0.37
C CYS A 149 -9.30 -23.00 -0.58
N SER A 150 -9.88 -21.89 -0.06
CA SER A 150 -10.64 -20.92 -0.85
C SER A 150 -9.83 -20.24 -1.96
N ASP A 151 -8.53 -20.12 -1.80
CA ASP A 151 -7.57 -19.53 -2.73
C ASP A 151 -7.04 -20.52 -3.79
N ALA A 152 -7.18 -21.82 -3.55
CA ALA A 152 -6.48 -22.85 -4.34
C ALA A 152 -6.88 -22.85 -5.83
N GLN A 153 -8.14 -22.52 -6.15
CA GLN A 153 -8.61 -22.46 -7.53
C GLN A 153 -8.06 -21.24 -8.26
N GLU A 154 -7.98 -20.09 -7.57
CA GLU A 154 -7.38 -18.86 -8.09
C GLU A 154 -5.88 -19.06 -8.35
N LEU A 155 -5.16 -19.68 -7.40
CA LEU A 155 -3.75 -20.04 -7.56
C LEU A 155 -3.54 -21.04 -8.69
N GLN A 156 -4.42 -22.05 -8.83
CA GLN A 156 -4.38 -22.99 -9.94
C GLN A 156 -4.54 -22.26 -11.28
N ALA A 157 -5.48 -21.31 -11.37
CA ALA A 157 -5.70 -20.53 -12.57
C ALA A 157 -4.49 -19.65 -12.91
N GLN A 158 -3.86 -19.01 -11.92
CA GLN A 158 -2.62 -18.24 -12.13
C GLN A 158 -1.48 -19.09 -12.69
N VAL A 159 -1.29 -20.30 -12.17
CA VAL A 159 -0.24 -21.20 -12.67
C VAL A 159 -0.56 -21.71 -14.08
N LEU A 160 -1.82 -22.01 -14.37
CA LEU A 160 -2.27 -22.37 -15.73
C LEU A 160 -2.05 -21.24 -16.73
N GLU A 161 -2.40 -20.01 -16.34
CA GLU A 161 -2.20 -18.82 -17.17
C GLU A 161 -0.73 -18.64 -17.55
N ARG A 162 0.18 -18.65 -16.58
CA ARG A 162 1.62 -18.48 -16.84
C ARG A 162 2.25 -19.66 -17.59
N ALA A 163 1.64 -20.85 -17.48
CA ALA A 163 2.00 -22.03 -18.28
C ALA A 163 1.45 -21.99 -19.72
N GLY A 164 0.84 -20.87 -20.15
CA GLY A 164 0.26 -20.70 -21.49
C GLY A 164 -1.08 -21.42 -21.69
N ARG A 165 -1.75 -21.85 -20.60
CA ARG A 165 -3.03 -22.59 -20.61
C ARG A 165 -4.18 -21.68 -20.19
N ALA A 166 -4.23 -20.45 -20.71
CA ALA A 166 -5.19 -19.44 -20.32
C ALA A 166 -6.66 -19.84 -20.49
N ASP A 167 -7.00 -20.51 -21.59
CA ASP A 167 -8.37 -20.99 -21.80
C ASP A 167 -8.83 -21.99 -20.74
N GLU A 168 -7.90 -22.78 -20.21
CA GLU A 168 -8.20 -23.72 -19.13
C GLU A 168 -8.37 -22.98 -17.79
N ALA A 169 -7.55 -21.99 -17.53
CA ALA A 169 -7.68 -21.11 -16.36
C ALA A 169 -9.05 -20.40 -16.36
N ILE A 170 -9.42 -19.80 -17.49
CA ILE A 170 -10.72 -19.14 -17.69
C ILE A 170 -11.88 -20.12 -17.44
N ARG A 171 -11.78 -21.33 -18.02
CA ARG A 171 -12.81 -22.37 -17.84
C ARG A 171 -12.96 -22.76 -16.35
N ILE A 172 -11.85 -22.99 -15.64
CA ILE A 172 -11.87 -23.39 -14.22
C ILE A 172 -12.53 -22.32 -13.35
N LEU A 173 -12.13 -21.06 -13.49
CA LEU A 173 -12.73 -19.97 -12.72
C LEU A 173 -14.18 -19.71 -13.13
N GLY A 174 -14.52 -19.78 -14.42
CA GLY A 174 -15.90 -19.65 -14.90
C GLY A 174 -16.83 -20.74 -14.37
N GLU A 175 -16.37 -22.00 -14.34
CA GLU A 175 -17.13 -23.11 -13.72
C GLU A 175 -17.31 -22.90 -12.21
N ASP A 176 -16.29 -22.40 -11.53
CA ASP A 176 -16.33 -22.08 -10.11
C ASP A 176 -17.35 -20.98 -9.79
N MET A 177 -17.41 -19.93 -10.63
CA MET A 177 -18.40 -18.86 -10.54
C MET A 177 -19.85 -19.38 -10.55
N VAL A 178 -20.14 -20.37 -11.39
CA VAL A 178 -21.49 -20.95 -11.51
C VAL A 178 -21.83 -21.84 -10.31
N ARG A 179 -20.84 -22.53 -9.75
CA ARG A 179 -21.03 -23.51 -8.66
C ARG A 179 -21.15 -22.88 -7.29
N ARG A 180 -20.49 -21.74 -7.06
CA ARG A 180 -20.44 -21.10 -5.73
C ARG A 180 -21.79 -20.46 -5.38
N ARG A 181 -22.34 -20.86 -4.28
CA ARG A 181 -23.51 -20.18 -3.67
C ARG A 181 -23.15 -18.79 -3.14
N PHE A 182 -21.91 -18.63 -2.69
CA PHE A 182 -21.35 -17.36 -2.18
C PHE A 182 -20.03 -17.11 -2.89
N LEU A 183 -20.04 -16.19 -3.81
CA LEU A 183 -18.85 -15.77 -4.52
C LEU A 183 -18.07 -14.78 -3.65
N SER A 184 -16.76 -14.98 -3.51
CA SER A 184 -15.90 -13.97 -2.93
C SER A 184 -15.62 -12.90 -3.99
N GLU A 185 -15.53 -11.65 -3.57
CA GLU A 185 -15.14 -10.55 -4.44
C GLU A 185 -13.78 -10.83 -5.10
N ASN A 186 -12.83 -11.40 -4.36
CA ASN A 186 -11.51 -11.76 -4.87
C ASN A 186 -11.58 -12.74 -6.05
N THR A 187 -12.41 -13.79 -5.97
CA THR A 187 -12.56 -14.77 -7.06
C THR A 187 -13.18 -14.14 -8.30
N LEU A 188 -14.17 -13.27 -8.08
CA LEU A 188 -14.83 -12.54 -9.16
C LEU A 188 -13.85 -11.59 -9.86
N THR A 189 -13.09 -10.82 -9.10
CA THR A 189 -12.03 -9.94 -9.60
C THR A 189 -10.96 -10.74 -10.35
N ALA A 190 -10.48 -11.85 -9.79
CA ALA A 190 -9.47 -12.70 -10.44
C ALA A 190 -9.97 -13.23 -11.79
N TYR A 191 -11.24 -13.63 -11.88
CA TYR A 191 -11.84 -14.09 -13.13
C TYR A 191 -11.98 -12.96 -14.15
N ALA A 192 -12.49 -11.80 -13.73
CA ALA A 192 -12.64 -10.64 -14.59
C ALA A 192 -11.30 -10.12 -15.13
N GLU A 193 -10.29 -10.04 -14.27
CA GLU A 193 -8.91 -9.66 -14.63
C GLU A 193 -8.28 -10.67 -15.62
N LEU A 194 -8.53 -11.95 -15.43
CA LEU A 194 -8.07 -13.01 -16.36
C LEU A 194 -8.72 -12.83 -17.74
N LEU A 195 -10.02 -12.55 -17.79
CA LEU A 195 -10.73 -12.27 -19.04
C LEU A 195 -10.16 -11.03 -19.73
N ALA A 196 -9.90 -9.96 -18.98
CA ALA A 196 -9.32 -8.72 -19.48
C ALA A 196 -7.93 -8.95 -20.12
N ARG A 197 -7.02 -9.64 -19.40
CA ARG A 197 -5.66 -9.93 -19.90
C ARG A 197 -5.61 -10.80 -21.16
N HIS A 198 -6.66 -11.56 -21.41
CA HIS A 198 -6.74 -12.46 -22.58
C HIS A 198 -7.76 -12.02 -23.63
N ASP A 199 -8.06 -10.71 -23.68
CA ASP A 199 -8.91 -10.08 -24.70
C ASP A 199 -10.33 -10.69 -24.82
N ARG A 200 -10.82 -11.32 -23.75
CA ARG A 200 -12.15 -11.92 -23.71
C ARG A 200 -13.21 -10.85 -23.39
N LEU A 201 -13.16 -9.72 -24.10
CA LEU A 201 -13.99 -8.53 -23.83
C LEU A 201 -15.49 -8.80 -23.88
N GLN A 202 -15.94 -9.75 -24.72
CA GLN A 202 -17.36 -10.07 -24.80
C GLN A 202 -17.85 -10.76 -23.52
N GLU A 203 -17.09 -11.75 -23.00
CA GLU A 203 -17.41 -12.45 -21.74
C GLU A 203 -17.30 -11.50 -20.55
N LEU A 204 -16.27 -10.65 -20.55
CA LEU A 204 -16.09 -9.64 -19.52
C LEU A 204 -17.26 -8.63 -19.52
N ARG A 205 -17.76 -8.23 -20.70
CA ARG A 205 -18.93 -7.37 -20.84
C ARG A 205 -20.18 -8.03 -20.27
N GLU A 206 -20.43 -9.31 -20.57
CA GLU A 206 -21.57 -10.05 -20.04
C GLU A 206 -21.55 -10.11 -18.51
N LEU A 207 -20.35 -10.31 -17.93
CA LEU A 207 -20.13 -10.30 -16.50
C LEU A 207 -20.37 -8.91 -15.89
N ALA A 208 -19.83 -7.86 -16.53
CA ALA A 208 -19.88 -6.47 -16.08
C ALA A 208 -21.26 -5.83 -16.20
N THR A 209 -22.14 -6.33 -17.09
CA THR A 209 -23.51 -5.82 -17.26
C THR A 209 -24.56 -6.70 -16.56
N GLY A 210 -24.12 -7.77 -15.88
CA GLY A 210 -24.97 -8.68 -15.13
C GLY A 210 -25.07 -8.33 -13.65
N GLN A 211 -25.34 -9.34 -12.86
CA GLN A 211 -25.51 -9.22 -11.40
C GLN A 211 -24.24 -8.79 -10.64
N TYR A 212 -23.08 -8.79 -11.31
CA TYR A 212 -21.76 -8.47 -10.74
C TYR A 212 -21.24 -7.11 -11.20
N ALA A 213 -22.11 -6.28 -11.77
CA ALA A 213 -21.72 -4.98 -12.34
C ALA A 213 -20.90 -4.12 -11.36
N HIS A 214 -21.29 -4.03 -10.08
CA HIS A 214 -20.59 -3.22 -9.08
C HIS A 214 -19.14 -3.61 -8.85
N SER A 215 -18.79 -4.88 -9.05
CA SER A 215 -17.44 -5.38 -8.79
C SER A 215 -16.58 -5.61 -10.05
N VAL A 216 -17.15 -5.42 -11.25
CA VAL A 216 -16.49 -5.82 -12.50
C VAL A 216 -16.52 -4.74 -13.58
N LEU A 217 -17.44 -3.78 -13.48
CA LEU A 217 -17.61 -2.78 -14.55
C LEU A 217 -16.38 -1.90 -14.73
N ASP A 218 -15.68 -1.57 -13.68
CA ASP A 218 -14.42 -0.83 -13.70
C ASP A 218 -13.31 -1.62 -14.41
N ILE A 219 -13.25 -2.94 -14.21
CA ILE A 219 -12.31 -3.83 -14.89
C ILE A 219 -12.61 -3.85 -16.41
N TYR A 220 -13.89 -3.92 -16.77
CA TYR A 220 -14.31 -3.88 -18.16
C TYR A 220 -13.98 -2.52 -18.81
N ALA A 221 -14.30 -1.42 -18.14
CA ALA A 221 -14.02 -0.09 -18.62
C ALA A 221 -12.50 0.17 -18.77
N ARG A 222 -11.68 -0.32 -17.81
CA ARG A 222 -10.22 -0.28 -17.92
C ARG A 222 -9.72 -1.09 -19.13
N ALA A 223 -10.22 -2.32 -19.31
CA ALA A 223 -9.85 -3.15 -20.45
C ALA A 223 -10.21 -2.48 -21.78
N LEU A 224 -11.35 -1.77 -21.88
CA LEU A 224 -11.69 -0.97 -23.04
C LEU A 224 -10.66 0.13 -23.30
N ARG A 225 -10.21 0.86 -22.27
CA ARG A 225 -9.17 1.90 -22.38
C ARG A 225 -7.83 1.33 -22.85
N GLU A 226 -7.41 0.19 -22.32
CA GLU A 226 -6.19 -0.53 -22.75
C GLU A 226 -6.22 -0.92 -24.23
N HIS A 227 -7.44 -1.05 -24.80
CA HIS A 227 -7.66 -1.29 -26.23
C HIS A 227 -7.89 0.00 -27.04
N GLY A 228 -7.67 1.19 -26.45
CA GLY A 228 -7.89 2.48 -27.10
C GLY A 228 -9.35 2.81 -27.36
N ARG A 229 -10.30 2.21 -26.60
CA ARG A 229 -11.75 2.44 -26.71
C ARG A 229 -12.24 3.34 -25.59
N ASP A 230 -11.54 4.47 -25.37
CA ASP A 230 -11.76 5.39 -24.24
C ASP A 230 -13.18 5.97 -24.22
N GLU A 231 -13.72 6.38 -25.39
CA GLU A 231 -15.08 6.92 -25.50
C GLU A 231 -16.15 5.88 -25.11
N GLU A 232 -15.91 4.62 -25.43
CA GLU A 232 -16.83 3.54 -25.07
C GLU A 232 -16.74 3.24 -23.56
N ALA A 233 -15.55 3.23 -22.98
CA ALA A 233 -15.36 3.08 -21.55
C ALA A 233 -16.09 4.18 -20.76
N GLU A 234 -15.94 5.44 -21.18
CA GLU A 234 -16.66 6.57 -20.59
C GLU A 234 -18.17 6.41 -20.74
N THR A 235 -18.66 6.02 -21.93
CA THR A 235 -20.08 5.82 -22.19
C THR A 235 -20.69 4.77 -21.28
N VAL A 236 -20.05 3.61 -21.17
CA VAL A 236 -20.50 2.50 -20.31
C VAL A 236 -20.61 2.93 -18.85
N MET A 237 -19.61 3.68 -18.37
CA MET A 237 -19.63 4.16 -16.97
C MET A 237 -20.70 5.22 -16.74
N ARG A 238 -20.94 6.14 -17.70
CA ARG A 238 -22.02 7.13 -17.61
C ARG A 238 -23.40 6.49 -17.65
N GLU A 239 -23.58 5.47 -18.48
CA GLU A 239 -24.83 4.69 -18.52
C GLU A 239 -25.09 3.96 -17.20
N ALA A 240 -24.03 3.38 -16.60
CA ALA A 240 -24.14 2.72 -15.30
C ALA A 240 -24.49 3.71 -14.18
N ILE A 241 -23.85 4.88 -14.15
CA ILE A 241 -24.20 5.96 -13.21
C ILE A 241 -25.64 6.42 -13.39
N ALA A 242 -26.13 6.52 -14.62
CA ALA A 242 -27.51 6.92 -14.87
C ALA A 242 -28.55 5.85 -14.47
N ALA A 243 -28.17 4.58 -14.52
CA ALA A 243 -29.04 3.46 -14.16
C ALA A 243 -29.02 3.16 -12.66
N ASP A 244 -27.84 3.22 -12.05
CA ASP A 244 -27.59 2.97 -10.64
C ASP A 244 -26.46 3.89 -10.17
N ASP A 245 -26.83 4.96 -9.49
CA ASP A 245 -25.94 6.03 -9.08
C ASP A 245 -24.98 5.60 -7.94
N TRP A 246 -24.26 4.49 -8.17
CA TRP A 246 -23.33 3.95 -7.20
C TRP A 246 -22.04 4.77 -7.16
N VAL A 247 -21.60 5.07 -5.93
CA VAL A 247 -20.41 5.90 -5.65
C VAL A 247 -19.13 5.39 -6.32
N GLY A 248 -18.94 4.07 -6.43
CA GLY A 248 -17.77 3.47 -7.05
C GLY A 248 -17.65 3.80 -8.55
N TYR A 249 -18.75 3.85 -9.28
CA TYR A 249 -18.73 4.25 -10.71
C TYR A 249 -18.30 5.71 -10.88
N ARG A 250 -18.81 6.59 -10.02
CA ARG A 250 -18.44 8.00 -10.04
C ARG A 250 -16.97 8.19 -9.66
N ALA A 251 -16.49 7.51 -8.62
CA ALA A 251 -15.10 7.57 -8.18
C ALA A 251 -14.15 7.12 -9.31
N TRP A 252 -14.44 5.99 -9.96
CA TRP A 252 -13.63 5.50 -11.05
C TRP A 252 -13.61 6.48 -12.24
N LEU A 253 -14.78 6.91 -12.69
CA LEU A 253 -14.87 7.82 -13.85
C LEU A 253 -14.24 9.17 -13.56
N SER A 254 -14.42 9.72 -12.37
CA SER A 254 -13.79 10.98 -11.96
C SER A 254 -12.26 10.88 -11.96
N SER A 255 -11.70 9.77 -11.47
CA SER A 255 -10.25 9.55 -11.49
C SER A 255 -9.71 9.47 -12.93
N VAL A 256 -10.39 8.75 -13.80
CA VAL A 256 -10.01 8.63 -15.22
C VAL A 256 -10.06 9.99 -15.93
N LEU A 257 -11.13 10.75 -15.73
CA LEU A 257 -11.25 12.09 -16.32
C LEU A 257 -10.16 13.04 -15.83
N LEU A 258 -9.77 12.93 -14.56
CA LEU A 258 -8.67 13.70 -13.99
C LEU A 258 -7.31 13.32 -14.60
N GLU A 259 -7.06 12.02 -14.81
CA GLU A 259 -5.86 11.52 -15.52
C GLU A 259 -5.79 12.06 -16.95
N ASP A 260 -6.92 12.14 -17.63
CA ASP A 260 -7.05 12.68 -18.97
C ASP A 260 -6.99 14.24 -19.01
N GLY A 261 -6.78 14.91 -17.87
CA GLY A 261 -6.70 16.36 -17.76
C GLY A 261 -8.05 17.10 -17.82
N ARG A 262 -9.16 16.38 -17.70
CA ARG A 262 -10.54 16.90 -17.80
C ARG A 262 -11.10 17.19 -16.41
N LEU A 263 -10.48 18.12 -15.69
CA LEU A 263 -10.79 18.42 -14.28
C LEU A 263 -12.26 18.83 -14.07
N ASP A 264 -12.83 19.69 -14.92
CA ASP A 264 -14.22 20.16 -14.78
C ASP A 264 -15.22 19.01 -14.96
N ASP A 265 -14.95 18.10 -15.91
CA ASP A 265 -15.75 16.90 -16.12
C ASP A 265 -15.64 15.94 -14.91
N ALA A 266 -14.43 15.79 -14.37
CA ALA A 266 -14.18 14.96 -13.18
C ALA A 266 -14.97 15.47 -11.97
N ILE A 267 -14.95 16.80 -11.73
CA ILE A 267 -15.72 17.45 -10.67
C ILE A 267 -17.22 17.24 -10.88
N THR A 268 -17.69 17.43 -12.12
CA THR A 268 -19.11 17.26 -12.45
C THR A 268 -19.60 15.81 -12.20
N VAL A 269 -18.75 14.83 -12.54
CA VAL A 269 -19.07 13.41 -12.28
C VAL A 269 -19.04 13.10 -10.78
N ALA A 270 -18.13 13.70 -10.03
CA ALA A 270 -18.02 13.54 -8.58
C ALA A 270 -19.18 14.23 -7.83
N GLU A 271 -19.91 15.18 -8.47
CA GLU A 271 -21.10 15.77 -7.89
C GLU A 271 -22.15 14.69 -7.62
N CYS A 272 -22.46 14.48 -6.37
CA CYS A 272 -23.50 13.56 -5.97
C CYS A 272 -24.45 14.21 -4.96
N GLY A 273 -25.75 13.98 -5.15
CA GLY A 273 -26.77 14.38 -4.19
C GLY A 273 -26.84 13.48 -2.96
N PHE A 274 -25.78 12.72 -2.67
CA PHE A 274 -25.70 11.72 -1.61
C PHE A 274 -25.38 12.31 -0.26
N SER A 275 -25.55 11.47 0.75
CA SER A 275 -25.24 11.81 2.13
C SER A 275 -23.76 12.18 2.30
N TRP A 276 -23.49 12.95 3.34
CA TRP A 276 -22.15 13.34 3.80
C TRP A 276 -21.08 12.25 3.67
N TYR A 277 -21.43 11.01 3.96
CA TYR A 277 -20.52 9.87 3.96
C TYR A 277 -20.04 9.50 2.55
N ASP A 278 -20.90 9.61 1.56
CA ASP A 278 -20.59 9.24 0.18
C ASP A 278 -19.74 10.31 -0.53
N CYS A 279 -19.97 11.58 -0.22
CA CYS A 279 -19.18 12.67 -0.80
C CYS A 279 -17.72 12.67 -0.35
N SER A 280 -17.40 12.24 0.88
CA SER A 280 -16.00 12.14 1.34
C SER A 280 -15.22 11.10 0.56
N ASN A 281 -15.85 9.99 0.19
CA ASN A 281 -15.23 8.94 -0.61
C ASN A 281 -14.95 9.37 -2.06
N LEU A 282 -15.68 10.38 -2.57
CA LEU A 282 -15.45 10.92 -3.93
C LEU A 282 -14.41 12.04 -3.98
N LEU A 283 -14.24 12.81 -2.91
CA LEU A 283 -13.24 13.88 -2.87
C LEU A 283 -11.80 13.33 -2.81
N ALA A 284 -11.56 12.26 -2.04
CA ALA A 284 -10.22 11.70 -1.91
C ALA A 284 -9.58 11.29 -3.26
N PRO A 285 -10.28 10.59 -4.18
CA PRO A 285 -9.76 10.29 -5.51
C PRO A 285 -9.38 11.51 -6.33
N LEU A 286 -9.99 12.66 -6.09
CA LEU A 286 -9.67 13.93 -6.78
C LEU A 286 -8.56 14.71 -6.05
N VAL A 287 -8.56 14.73 -4.73
CA VAL A 287 -7.59 15.52 -3.94
C VAL A 287 -6.19 14.93 -3.97
N TYR A 288 -6.05 13.62 -3.73
CA TYR A 288 -4.73 13.00 -3.62
C TYR A 288 -3.86 13.14 -4.89
N PRO A 289 -4.36 12.93 -6.11
CA PRO A 289 -3.58 13.18 -7.33
C PRO A 289 -3.23 14.66 -7.56
N LEU A 290 -3.94 15.58 -6.92
CA LEU A 290 -3.72 17.03 -7.06
C LEU A 290 -2.80 17.61 -5.99
N LEU A 291 -2.33 16.84 -5.02
CA LEU A 291 -1.43 17.35 -3.95
C LEU A 291 -0.15 17.98 -4.53
N ASP A 292 0.38 17.41 -5.61
CA ASP A 292 1.54 17.94 -6.34
C ASP A 292 1.19 18.98 -7.41
N ARG A 293 -0.09 19.32 -7.54
CA ARG A 293 -0.65 20.26 -8.53
C ARG A 293 -1.46 21.37 -7.83
N PRO A 294 -0.82 22.22 -7.00
CA PRO A 294 -1.51 23.06 -6.03
C PRO A 294 -2.49 24.08 -6.64
N ALA A 295 -2.27 24.54 -7.88
CA ALA A 295 -3.20 25.44 -8.56
C ALA A 295 -4.53 24.75 -8.89
N GLU A 296 -4.46 23.49 -9.34
CA GLU A 296 -5.64 22.70 -9.67
C GLU A 296 -6.35 22.23 -8.42
N LEU A 297 -5.60 21.87 -7.37
CA LEU A 297 -6.17 21.57 -6.06
C LEU A 297 -6.94 22.77 -5.49
N LEU A 298 -6.38 23.96 -5.58
CA LEU A 298 -7.06 25.16 -5.12
C LEU A 298 -8.32 25.45 -5.96
N TYR A 299 -8.25 25.26 -7.27
CA TYR A 299 -9.41 25.34 -8.16
C TYR A 299 -10.51 24.36 -7.78
N LEU A 300 -10.16 23.08 -7.52
CA LEU A 300 -11.10 22.07 -7.02
C LEU A 300 -11.77 22.52 -5.72
N LEU A 301 -10.99 23.02 -4.74
CA LEU A 301 -11.51 23.45 -3.44
C LEU A 301 -12.38 24.72 -3.50
N ASP A 302 -12.19 25.56 -4.53
CA ASP A 302 -12.99 26.76 -4.79
C ASP A 302 -14.22 26.48 -5.66
N HIS A 303 -14.31 25.30 -6.26
CA HIS A 303 -15.40 24.97 -7.17
C HIS A 303 -16.74 24.88 -6.40
N PRO A 304 -17.82 25.48 -6.93
CA PRO A 304 -19.12 25.52 -6.25
C PRO A 304 -19.69 24.14 -5.85
N LEU A 305 -19.36 23.11 -6.63
CA LEU A 305 -19.82 21.72 -6.36
C LEU A 305 -19.07 21.03 -5.23
N THR A 306 -17.90 21.56 -4.83
CA THR A 306 -17.10 21.05 -3.71
C THR A 306 -17.30 21.86 -2.41
N VAL A 307 -18.10 22.91 -2.46
CA VAL A 307 -18.41 23.76 -1.29
C VAL A 307 -19.09 22.94 -0.17
N PRO A 308 -18.73 23.14 1.08
CA PRO A 308 -18.82 22.16 2.15
C PRO A 308 -20.24 21.68 2.46
N HIS A 309 -20.43 20.40 2.42
CA HIS A 309 -21.45 19.75 3.26
C HIS A 309 -20.92 19.79 4.71
N HIS A 310 -21.76 20.22 5.64
CA HIS A 310 -21.42 20.29 7.06
C HIS A 310 -20.67 19.03 7.55
N GLY A 311 -19.46 19.18 8.06
CA GLY A 311 -18.59 18.12 8.58
C GLY A 311 -17.28 17.87 7.84
N HIS A 312 -17.05 18.49 6.65
CA HIS A 312 -15.76 18.42 5.93
C HIS A 312 -14.92 19.69 6.04
N GLU A 313 -15.42 20.70 6.72
CA GLU A 313 -14.74 21.98 6.91
C GLU A 313 -13.35 21.78 7.51
N GLU A 314 -13.19 20.80 8.40
CA GLU A 314 -11.91 20.52 9.07
C GLU A 314 -10.80 20.03 8.13
N PHE A 315 -11.12 19.25 7.08
CA PHE A 315 -10.10 18.74 6.16
C PHE A 315 -9.84 19.70 4.99
N GLN A 316 -10.86 20.38 4.49
CA GLN A 316 -10.72 21.30 3.35
C GLN A 316 -9.78 22.46 3.63
N HIS A 317 -9.75 23.01 4.86
CA HIS A 317 -8.84 24.08 5.20
C HIS A 317 -7.38 23.62 5.20
N TRP A 318 -7.07 22.39 5.59
CA TRP A 318 -5.73 21.83 5.50
C TRP A 318 -5.26 21.72 4.05
N TRP A 319 -6.08 21.10 3.19
CA TRP A 319 -5.74 21.00 1.76
C TRP A 319 -5.57 22.38 1.12
N ARG A 320 -6.42 23.32 1.47
CA ARG A 320 -6.33 24.70 1.01
C ARG A 320 -5.03 25.37 1.48
N ALA A 321 -4.67 25.23 2.74
CA ALA A 321 -3.43 25.76 3.27
C ALA A 321 -2.20 25.17 2.57
N PHE A 322 -2.17 23.85 2.35
CA PHE A 322 -1.11 23.19 1.59
C PHE A 322 -1.04 23.66 0.13
N ALA A 323 -2.18 23.79 -0.55
CA ALA A 323 -2.21 24.30 -1.91
C ALA A 323 -1.68 25.75 -2.00
N LEU A 324 -2.10 26.62 -1.10
CA LEU A 324 -1.59 28.00 -1.01
C LEU A 324 -0.09 28.03 -0.74
N ALA A 325 0.40 27.24 0.21
CA ALA A 325 1.84 27.13 0.50
C ALA A 325 2.62 26.62 -0.71
N GLY A 326 2.13 25.59 -1.42
CA GLY A 326 2.73 25.08 -2.65
C GLY A 326 2.80 26.11 -3.78
N LEU A 327 1.92 27.12 -3.77
CA LEU A 327 1.95 28.27 -4.68
C LEU A 327 2.85 29.43 -4.17
N GLY A 328 3.56 29.26 -3.05
CA GLY A 328 4.38 30.30 -2.43
C GLY A 328 3.57 31.37 -1.68
N ARG A 329 2.26 31.15 -1.44
CA ARG A 329 1.35 32.09 -0.76
C ARG A 329 1.29 31.80 0.74
N ALA A 330 2.47 31.81 1.40
CA ALA A 330 2.63 31.38 2.79
C ALA A 330 1.73 32.12 3.78
N GLU A 331 1.62 33.46 3.70
CA GLU A 331 0.81 34.24 4.63
C GLU A 331 -0.69 33.92 4.50
N GLU A 332 -1.17 33.64 3.30
CA GLU A 332 -2.56 33.23 3.10
C GLU A 332 -2.81 31.80 3.62
N ALA A 333 -1.86 30.89 3.43
CA ALA A 333 -1.92 29.55 3.98
C ALA A 333 -1.99 29.58 5.53
N ILE A 334 -1.14 30.40 6.14
CA ILE A 334 -1.12 30.60 7.60
C ILE A 334 -2.45 31.18 8.10
N ALA A 335 -3.00 32.18 7.42
CA ALA A 335 -4.28 32.78 7.80
C ALA A 335 -5.43 31.78 7.76
N VAL A 336 -5.42 30.82 6.79
CA VAL A 336 -6.43 29.75 6.71
C VAL A 336 -6.36 28.86 7.95
N VAL A 337 -5.17 28.46 8.39
CA VAL A 337 -5.01 27.58 9.56
C VAL A 337 -5.27 28.31 10.86
N GLU A 338 -4.88 29.59 10.98
CA GLU A 338 -5.18 30.42 12.16
C GLU A 338 -6.69 30.61 12.35
N ALA A 339 -7.47 30.62 11.26
CA ALA A 339 -8.93 30.67 11.34
C ALA A 339 -9.55 29.33 11.81
N HIS A 340 -8.81 28.22 11.67
CA HIS A 340 -9.24 26.86 12.03
C HIS A 340 -8.16 26.18 12.88
N PRO A 341 -7.95 26.58 14.14
CA PRO A 341 -6.85 26.10 14.97
C PRO A 341 -7.01 24.59 15.28
N ASP A 342 -5.93 23.84 15.06
CA ASP A 342 -5.84 22.45 15.50
C ASP A 342 -5.61 22.43 17.02
N PRO A 343 -6.46 21.78 17.81
CA PRO A 343 -6.29 21.69 19.25
C PRO A 343 -5.12 20.80 19.69
N TRP A 344 -4.57 19.99 18.78
CA TRP A 344 -3.60 18.93 19.07
C TRP A 344 -2.16 19.30 18.72
N THR A 345 -1.98 20.20 17.76
CA THR A 345 -0.66 20.58 17.27
C THR A 345 -0.33 22.04 17.65
N ASP A 346 0.90 22.29 18.12
CA ASP A 346 1.36 23.66 18.38
C ASP A 346 1.27 24.47 17.07
N PRO A 347 0.52 25.56 17.04
CA PRO A 347 0.31 26.37 15.83
C PRO A 347 1.62 26.89 15.22
N ARG A 348 2.68 27.03 16.02
CA ARG A 348 4.01 27.44 15.54
C ARG A 348 4.69 26.36 14.71
N ILE A 349 4.45 25.07 15.02
CA ILE A 349 4.94 23.93 14.23
C ILE A 349 4.22 23.91 12.87
N ILE A 350 2.91 24.07 12.88
CA ILE A 350 2.10 24.15 11.65
C ILE A 350 2.58 25.31 10.77
N ARG A 351 2.75 26.50 11.37
CA ARG A 351 3.27 27.67 10.65
C ARG A 351 4.63 27.38 10.02
N ALA A 352 5.55 26.75 10.73
CA ALA A 352 6.86 26.40 10.21
C ALA A 352 6.76 25.37 9.05
N GLY A 353 5.88 24.40 9.13
CA GLY A 353 5.59 23.45 8.04
C GLY A 353 5.09 24.17 6.77
N LEU A 354 4.15 25.11 6.91
CA LEU A 354 3.64 25.90 5.79
C LEU A 354 4.71 26.81 5.18
N LEU A 355 5.54 27.47 6.01
CA LEU A 355 6.70 28.24 5.54
C LEU A 355 7.69 27.36 4.78
N SER A 356 7.95 26.15 5.28
CA SER A 356 8.80 25.16 4.60
C SER A 356 8.22 24.75 3.25
N ALA A 357 6.92 24.47 3.19
CA ALA A 357 6.22 24.14 1.95
C ALA A 357 6.28 25.26 0.92
N ALA A 358 6.20 26.51 1.38
CA ALA A 358 6.32 27.71 0.55
C ALA A 358 7.78 28.07 0.15
N GLY A 359 8.78 27.28 0.60
CA GLY A 359 10.20 27.50 0.30
C GLY A 359 10.94 28.42 1.25
N HIS A 360 10.31 28.96 2.31
CA HIS A 360 10.92 29.79 3.33
C HIS A 360 11.68 28.97 4.38
N LEU A 361 12.55 28.07 3.92
CA LEU A 361 13.21 27.05 4.75
C LEU A 361 14.03 27.61 5.92
N ALA A 362 14.69 28.77 5.72
CA ALA A 362 15.53 29.37 6.76
C ALA A 362 14.68 29.90 7.93
N GLU A 363 13.55 30.53 7.62
CA GLU A 363 12.60 31.03 8.62
C GLU A 363 11.93 29.92 9.39
N ALA A 364 11.46 28.87 8.67
CA ALA A 364 10.89 27.67 9.27
C ALA A 364 11.87 27.03 10.26
N ALA A 365 13.13 26.80 9.85
CA ALA A 365 14.14 26.22 10.70
C ALA A 365 14.44 27.08 11.95
N ALA A 366 14.44 28.42 11.83
CA ALA A 366 14.66 29.29 12.95
C ALA A 366 13.52 29.20 14.00
N GLN A 367 12.27 29.19 13.56
CA GLN A 367 11.10 29.04 14.43
C GLN A 367 11.12 27.70 15.17
N LEU A 368 11.42 26.59 14.47
CA LEU A 368 11.46 25.24 15.05
C LEU A 368 12.60 25.06 16.06
N ARG A 369 13.79 25.68 15.83
CA ARG A 369 14.89 25.67 16.80
C ARG A 369 14.52 26.42 18.09
N ASP A 370 13.80 27.54 17.99
CA ASP A 370 13.35 28.33 19.16
C ASP A 370 12.34 27.55 20.02
N LEU A 371 11.50 26.72 19.40
CA LEU A 371 10.54 25.86 20.09
C LEU A 371 11.19 24.75 20.91
N GLY A 372 12.15 24.04 20.35
CA GLY A 372 12.94 23.00 20.99
C GLY A 372 12.20 21.77 21.51
N THR A 373 10.88 21.66 21.29
CA THR A 373 10.08 20.50 21.66
C THR A 373 10.41 19.28 20.78
N ILE A 374 10.05 18.07 21.20
CA ILE A 374 10.29 16.86 20.40
C ILE A 374 9.62 16.99 19.04
N ALA A 375 8.34 17.34 18.98
CA ALA A 375 7.61 17.52 17.73
C ALA A 375 8.24 18.61 16.83
N ALA A 376 8.70 19.72 17.41
CA ALA A 376 9.40 20.75 16.64
C ALA A 376 10.76 20.28 16.11
N ARG A 377 11.46 19.40 16.82
CA ARG A 377 12.74 18.83 16.38
C ARG A 377 12.54 17.79 15.26
N GLU A 378 11.43 17.05 15.28
CA GLU A 378 11.04 16.14 14.22
C GLU A 378 10.74 16.91 12.92
N GLU A 379 9.97 17.99 12.99
CA GLU A 379 9.70 18.85 11.84
C GLU A 379 10.97 19.58 11.37
N LEU A 380 11.82 20.04 12.29
CA LEU A 380 13.10 20.65 11.97
C LEU A 380 14.01 19.72 11.17
N PHE A 381 13.98 18.43 11.47
CA PHE A 381 14.72 17.43 10.71
C PHE A 381 14.36 17.48 9.21
N GLU A 382 13.07 17.48 8.89
CA GLU A 382 12.59 17.55 7.50
C GLU A 382 13.02 18.84 6.81
N VAL A 383 12.90 19.96 7.51
CA VAL A 383 13.30 21.29 6.99
C VAL A 383 14.81 21.32 6.69
N LEU A 384 15.64 20.80 7.59
CA LEU A 384 17.11 20.78 7.42
C LEU A 384 17.53 19.82 6.28
N VAL A 385 16.82 18.71 6.11
CA VAL A 385 17.03 17.81 4.97
C VAL A 385 16.75 18.54 3.66
N ARG A 386 15.66 19.26 3.56
CA ARG A 386 15.31 20.08 2.39
C ARG A 386 16.32 21.18 2.11
N GLN A 387 16.99 21.69 3.15
CA GLN A 387 18.12 22.64 3.02
C GLN A 387 19.45 21.96 2.60
N GLY A 388 19.51 20.63 2.52
CA GLY A 388 20.74 19.87 2.27
C GLY A 388 21.67 19.75 3.48
N GLN A 389 21.20 20.14 4.69
CA GLN A 389 21.97 20.14 5.95
C GLN A 389 21.84 18.81 6.69
N ALA A 390 22.11 17.69 6.01
CA ALA A 390 21.86 16.33 6.49
C ALA A 390 22.48 16.02 7.86
N MET A 391 23.70 16.46 8.13
CA MET A 391 24.37 16.21 9.41
C MET A 391 23.76 16.99 10.56
N GLU A 392 23.34 18.23 10.30
CA GLU A 392 22.62 19.04 11.29
C GLU A 392 21.24 18.45 11.57
N ALA A 393 20.53 18.00 10.55
CA ALA A 393 19.24 17.32 10.68
C ALA A 393 19.33 16.11 11.63
N ILE A 394 20.33 15.23 11.43
CA ILE A 394 20.58 14.08 12.32
C ILE A 394 20.84 14.51 13.77
N THR A 395 21.60 15.59 13.95
CA THR A 395 21.93 16.08 15.30
C THR A 395 20.71 16.71 15.98
N ALA A 396 19.85 17.38 15.21
CA ALA A 396 18.63 18.02 15.70
C ALA A 396 17.52 16.99 16.02
N HIS A 397 17.49 15.86 15.32
CA HIS A 397 16.44 14.85 15.51
C HIS A 397 16.47 14.27 16.94
N PRO A 398 15.30 14.12 17.60
CA PRO A 398 15.23 13.51 18.92
C PRO A 398 15.79 12.09 18.91
N THR A 399 16.53 11.74 19.95
CA THR A 399 16.95 10.32 20.15
C THR A 399 15.77 9.46 20.53
N VAL A 400 15.84 8.16 20.27
CA VAL A 400 14.80 7.20 20.69
C VAL A 400 14.61 7.22 22.22
N ALA A 401 15.68 7.48 22.98
CA ALA A 401 15.58 7.61 24.42
C ALA A 401 14.73 8.83 24.83
N GLU A 402 14.92 9.98 24.17
CA GLU A 402 14.11 11.20 24.39
C GLU A 402 12.65 10.96 23.99
N GLN A 403 12.40 10.34 22.83
CA GLN A 403 11.05 10.01 22.37
C GLN A 403 10.34 9.05 23.31
N ARG A 404 11.02 8.01 23.79
CA ARG A 404 10.48 7.07 24.79
C ARG A 404 10.18 7.74 26.12
N ALA A 405 11.06 8.63 26.57
CA ALA A 405 10.85 9.40 27.81
C ALA A 405 9.61 10.29 27.68
N ALA A 406 9.45 11.01 26.57
CA ALA A 406 8.28 11.83 26.31
C ALA A 406 6.99 11.00 26.22
N LYS A 407 7.03 9.85 25.55
CA LYS A 407 5.89 8.95 25.48
C LYS A 407 5.50 8.42 26.86
N ALA A 408 6.47 8.01 27.68
CA ALA A 408 6.21 7.55 29.03
C ALA A 408 5.62 8.66 29.94
N GLU A 409 6.01 9.90 29.69
CA GLU A 409 5.44 11.07 30.39
C GLU A 409 3.97 11.29 29.99
N THR A 410 3.65 11.13 28.71
CA THR A 410 2.28 11.23 28.17
C THR A 410 1.41 10.05 28.61
N GLU A 411 1.94 8.83 28.63
CA GLU A 411 1.24 7.61 29.08
C GLU A 411 0.97 7.60 30.62
N SER A 412 1.62 8.49 31.38
CA SER A 412 1.38 8.67 32.82
C SER A 412 0.13 9.52 33.13
N ILE A 413 -0.55 10.04 32.10
CA ILE A 413 -1.81 10.77 32.25
C ILE A 413 -2.88 9.81 32.78
N PRO A 414 -3.53 10.11 33.93
CA PRO A 414 -4.49 9.22 34.54
C PRO A 414 -5.68 8.99 33.58
N LEU A 415 -6.08 7.71 33.46
CA LEU A 415 -7.30 7.36 32.76
C LEU A 415 -8.50 8.07 33.40
N ARG A 416 -9.49 8.46 32.60
CA ARG A 416 -10.76 8.97 33.12
C ARG A 416 -11.43 7.90 33.97
N GLU A 417 -12.37 8.28 34.83
CA GLU A 417 -13.12 7.36 35.69
C GLU A 417 -13.84 6.24 34.92
N ASP A 418 -14.12 6.46 33.63
CA ASP A 418 -14.71 5.49 32.70
C ASP A 418 -13.68 4.50 32.08
N GLY A 419 -12.40 4.61 32.45
CA GLY A 419 -11.34 3.73 31.96
C GLY A 419 -10.79 4.06 30.58
N TYR A 420 -11.28 5.14 29.94
CA TYR A 420 -10.77 5.61 28.66
C TYR A 420 -9.64 6.64 28.86
N SER A 421 -8.69 6.69 27.95
CA SER A 421 -7.70 7.77 27.92
C SER A 421 -8.41 9.13 27.80
N ALA A 422 -7.88 10.14 28.51
CA ALA A 422 -8.35 11.52 28.33
C ALA A 422 -7.98 12.08 26.94
N GLU A 423 -7.08 11.40 26.24
CA GLU A 423 -6.69 11.72 24.87
C GLU A 423 -7.54 10.93 23.86
N PRO A 424 -7.86 11.54 22.70
CA PRO A 424 -8.52 10.82 21.62
C PRO A 424 -7.65 9.67 21.10
N PRO A 425 -8.24 8.62 20.54
CA PRO A 425 -7.54 7.38 20.18
C PRO A 425 -6.57 7.48 18.99
N PHE A 426 -6.20 8.70 18.56
CA PHE A 426 -5.26 8.91 17.43
C PHE A 426 -4.29 10.04 17.70
#